data_021532fbe708c3ce1c18ecfe41bd3a95
#
_entry.id   021532fbe708c3ce1c18ecfe41bd3a95
#
_cell.length_a   1.000
_cell.length_b   1.000
_cell.length_c   1.000
_cell.angle_alpha   90.00
_cell.angle_beta   90.00
_cell.angle_gamma   90.00
#
_symmetry.space_group_name_H-M   'P 1'
#
loop_
_entity.id
_entity.type
_entity.pdbx_description
1 polymer ?
#
loop_
_entity_poly.entity_id
_entity_poly.type
_entity_poly.pdbx_seq_one_letter_code
_entity_poly.pdbx_strand_id
1 'polypeptide(L)'
;AARKTVQTKTEDLQQKRNVLSRQIGMAKKNGEDASALMAEAAQIPEELTKLEAELDDIRTRLNDMLLRIPNLPHESVPVGKDESENVEVRRWGTPREFDFEVKDHVDVGAPLGLDFDTAAKESGARFAFMRGQIARLHRALAQFMLDTHTRENGYVECYTPYIVTASTMQGTGQLPKFEEDLFAAKKGGAFGEQEQMYLVPTAEVTLTNQVAGMMLSYKDLPLKVTAHTPCFRSEAGAYGRDTRGMIRQHQFDKVEMVRIVRPETSYDDLEEMTHNAEGIL
;
A
#
# COMPACT_ATOMS: atom_id res chain seq x y z
N ALA A 1 22.90 6.23 -15.44
CA ALA A 1 23.68 6.65 -16.64
C ALA A 1 22.88 6.36 -17.92
N ALA A 2 22.47 5.10 -18.20
CA ALA A 2 21.80 4.69 -19.44
C ALA A 2 20.56 5.56 -19.80
N ARG A 3 19.61 5.74 -18.84
CA ARG A 3 18.43 6.58 -19.06
C ARG A 3 18.78 7.97 -19.59
N LYS A 4 19.75 8.65 -18.95
CA LYS A 4 20.15 10.00 -19.36
C LYS A 4 20.71 10.01 -20.78
N THR A 5 21.53 9.01 -21.13
CA THR A 5 22.13 8.92 -22.47
C THR A 5 21.09 8.72 -23.55
N VAL A 6 20.14 7.78 -23.35
CA VAL A 6 19.07 7.52 -24.34
C VAL A 6 18.12 8.70 -24.43
N GLN A 7 17.76 9.30 -23.30
CA GLN A 7 16.89 10.48 -23.26
C GLN A 7 17.48 11.64 -24.04
N THR A 8 18.77 11.97 -23.80
CA THR A 8 19.46 13.04 -24.54
C THR A 8 19.48 12.77 -26.04
N LYS A 9 19.79 11.53 -26.46
CA LYS A 9 19.76 11.15 -27.88
C LYS A 9 18.37 11.32 -28.50
N THR A 10 17.31 10.95 -27.77
CA THR A 10 15.93 11.10 -28.23
C THR A 10 15.57 12.57 -28.41
N GLU A 11 15.93 13.41 -27.43
CA GLU A 11 15.69 14.86 -27.47
C GLU A 11 16.44 15.53 -28.61
N ASP A 12 17.73 15.19 -28.82
CA ASP A 12 18.55 15.71 -29.93
C ASP A 12 17.95 15.30 -31.27
N LEU A 13 17.47 14.09 -31.43
CA LEU A 13 16.87 13.59 -32.65
C LEU A 13 15.51 14.25 -32.94
N GLN A 14 14.71 14.48 -31.90
CA GLN A 14 13.47 15.28 -32.02
C GLN A 14 13.74 16.71 -32.45
N GLN A 15 14.76 17.33 -31.86
CA GLN A 15 15.20 18.67 -32.27
C GLN A 15 15.66 18.68 -33.71
N LYS A 16 16.49 17.72 -34.14
CA LYS A 16 16.96 17.58 -35.52
C LYS A 16 15.78 17.41 -36.48
N ARG A 17 14.79 16.59 -36.16
CA ARG A 17 13.57 16.46 -36.96
C ARG A 17 12.87 17.81 -37.17
N ASN A 18 12.72 18.60 -36.09
CA ASN A 18 12.06 19.89 -36.17
C ASN A 18 12.84 20.89 -37.01
N VAL A 19 14.17 20.89 -36.95
CA VAL A 19 15.06 21.72 -37.79
C VAL A 19 14.94 21.34 -39.25
N LEU A 20 15.07 20.06 -39.56
CA LEU A 20 14.94 19.54 -40.94
C LEU A 20 13.57 19.84 -41.54
N SER A 21 12.50 19.69 -40.78
CA SER A 21 11.14 20.03 -41.22
C SER A 21 11.01 21.48 -41.62
N ARG A 22 11.61 22.40 -40.87
CA ARG A 22 11.65 23.85 -41.21
C ARG A 22 12.48 24.11 -42.48
N GLN A 23 13.66 23.47 -42.58
CA GLN A 23 14.55 23.63 -43.73
C GLN A 23 13.90 23.11 -45.04
N ILE A 24 13.23 21.96 -44.97
CA ILE A 24 12.47 21.40 -46.10
C ILE A 24 11.34 22.37 -46.51
N GLY A 25 10.63 22.94 -45.52
CA GLY A 25 9.59 23.93 -45.79
C GLY A 25 10.12 25.21 -46.50
N MET A 26 11.28 25.70 -46.06
CA MET A 26 11.94 26.83 -46.66
C MET A 26 12.45 26.55 -48.08
N ALA A 27 13.15 25.43 -48.29
CA ALA A 27 13.65 25.00 -49.59
C ALA A 27 12.51 24.86 -50.61
N LYS A 28 11.41 24.21 -50.23
CA LYS A 28 10.23 24.10 -51.09
C LYS A 28 9.59 25.44 -51.42
N LYS A 29 9.54 26.38 -50.47
CA LYS A 29 9.02 27.73 -50.72
C LYS A 29 9.88 28.54 -51.67
N ASN A 30 11.21 28.32 -51.61
CA ASN A 30 12.18 29.00 -52.46
C ASN A 30 12.36 28.35 -53.84
N GLY A 31 11.74 27.20 -54.10
CA GLY A 31 11.92 26.42 -55.33
C GLY A 31 13.26 25.66 -55.39
N GLU A 32 13.92 25.45 -54.23
CA GLU A 32 15.20 24.73 -54.11
C GLU A 32 14.98 23.22 -54.00
N ASP A 33 15.98 22.40 -54.38
CA ASP A 33 15.93 20.95 -54.20
C ASP A 33 16.06 20.56 -52.73
N ALA A 34 15.01 19.94 -52.20
CA ALA A 34 14.95 19.46 -50.83
C ALA A 34 15.19 17.95 -50.72
N SER A 35 15.57 17.24 -51.77
CA SER A 35 15.63 15.78 -51.83
C SER A 35 16.57 15.19 -50.75
N ALA A 36 17.74 15.81 -50.56
CA ALA A 36 18.70 15.34 -49.52
C ALA A 36 18.16 15.54 -48.11
N LEU A 37 17.52 16.67 -47.83
CA LEU A 37 16.90 16.93 -46.50
C LEU A 37 15.72 16.01 -46.24
N MET A 38 14.94 15.69 -47.26
CA MET A 38 13.83 14.74 -47.15
C MET A 38 14.32 13.32 -46.92
N ALA A 39 15.41 12.87 -47.57
CA ALA A 39 16.03 11.58 -47.37
C ALA A 39 16.57 11.43 -45.94
N GLU A 40 17.22 12.47 -45.43
CA GLU A 40 17.69 12.53 -44.02
C GLU A 40 16.50 12.50 -43.03
N ALA A 41 15.49 13.30 -43.27
CA ALA A 41 14.30 13.35 -42.41
C ALA A 41 13.51 12.01 -42.39
N ALA A 42 13.55 11.27 -43.49
CA ALA A 42 12.83 9.96 -43.60
C ALA A 42 13.39 8.86 -42.68
N GLN A 43 14.66 8.96 -42.24
CA GLN A 43 15.28 7.97 -41.34
C GLN A 43 14.96 8.25 -39.88
N ILE A 44 14.64 9.48 -39.52
CA ILE A 44 14.44 9.90 -38.14
C ILE A 44 13.25 9.20 -37.43
N PRO A 45 12.08 9.00 -38.03
CA PRO A 45 10.94 8.36 -37.36
C PRO A 45 11.24 6.95 -36.88
N GLU A 46 11.94 6.13 -37.68
CA GLU A 46 12.31 4.77 -37.29
C GLU A 46 13.29 4.76 -36.10
N GLU A 47 14.29 5.66 -36.15
CA GLU A 47 15.29 5.78 -35.08
C GLU A 47 14.66 6.32 -33.79
N LEU A 48 13.74 7.29 -33.88
CA LEU A 48 12.97 7.77 -32.73
C LEU A 48 12.14 6.66 -32.10
N THR A 49 11.44 5.86 -32.88
CA THR A 49 10.64 4.75 -32.38
C THR A 49 11.50 3.74 -31.61
N LYS A 50 12.71 3.44 -32.09
CA LYS A 50 13.65 2.54 -31.41
C LYS A 50 14.15 3.15 -30.09
N LEU A 51 14.54 4.42 -30.09
CA LEU A 51 15.00 5.11 -28.88
C LEU A 51 13.91 5.31 -27.85
N GLU A 52 12.68 5.58 -28.27
CA GLU A 52 11.52 5.70 -27.38
C GLU A 52 11.19 4.35 -26.73
N ALA A 53 11.22 3.25 -27.48
CA ALA A 53 11.04 1.90 -26.94
C ALA A 53 12.16 1.53 -25.93
N GLU A 54 13.43 1.84 -26.27
CA GLU A 54 14.56 1.62 -25.37
C GLU A 54 14.43 2.45 -24.08
N LEU A 55 14.00 3.71 -24.21
CA LEU A 55 13.80 4.59 -23.06
C LEU A 55 12.68 4.10 -22.15
N ASP A 56 11.60 3.57 -22.72
CA ASP A 56 10.47 3.00 -21.99
C ASP A 56 10.88 1.73 -21.22
N ASP A 57 11.61 0.81 -21.88
CA ASP A 57 12.17 -0.37 -21.20
C ASP A 57 13.08 0.03 -20.01
N ILE A 58 13.99 0.99 -20.23
CA ILE A 58 14.87 1.47 -19.16
C ILE A 58 14.08 2.08 -18.01
N ARG A 59 13.02 2.85 -18.29
CA ARG A 59 12.16 3.46 -17.27
C ARG A 59 11.40 2.39 -16.49
N THR A 60 10.82 1.42 -17.17
CA THR A 60 10.09 0.31 -16.54
C THR A 60 11.02 -0.46 -15.58
N ARG A 61 12.17 -0.88 -16.07
CA ARG A 61 13.16 -1.61 -15.24
C ARG A 61 13.66 -0.77 -14.07
N LEU A 62 13.89 0.52 -14.26
CA LEU A 62 14.30 1.40 -13.16
C LEU A 62 13.20 1.55 -12.13
N ASN A 63 11.96 1.73 -12.55
CA ASN A 63 10.81 1.82 -11.67
C ASN A 63 10.62 0.54 -10.85
N ASP A 64 10.68 -0.62 -11.48
CA ASP A 64 10.59 -1.92 -10.81
C ASP A 64 11.67 -2.12 -9.75
N MET A 65 12.90 -1.67 -10.05
CA MET A 65 14.00 -1.70 -9.08
C MET A 65 13.72 -0.76 -7.90
N LEU A 66 13.28 0.48 -8.17
CA LEU A 66 13.01 1.49 -7.14
C LEU A 66 11.89 1.07 -6.19
N LEU A 67 10.82 0.45 -6.73
CA LEU A 67 9.69 -0.04 -5.93
C LEU A 67 10.07 -1.18 -4.96
N ARG A 68 11.22 -1.83 -5.17
CA ARG A 68 11.74 -2.90 -4.30
C ARG A 68 12.75 -2.43 -3.27
N ILE A 69 13.25 -1.21 -3.40
CA ILE A 69 14.23 -0.66 -2.45
C ILE A 69 13.49 -0.20 -1.18
N PRO A 70 13.90 -0.68 0.00
CA PRO A 70 13.33 -0.20 1.26
C PRO A 70 13.56 1.30 1.45
N ASN A 71 12.69 1.95 2.22
CA ASN A 71 12.91 3.33 2.62
C ASN A 71 14.16 3.46 3.51
N LEU A 72 14.77 4.63 3.51
CA LEU A 72 15.89 4.92 4.40
C LEU A 72 15.35 5.06 5.84
N PRO A 73 15.89 4.29 6.80
CA PRO A 73 15.52 4.47 8.19
C PRO A 73 16.01 5.81 8.73
N HIS A 74 15.31 6.34 9.73
CA HIS A 74 15.77 7.51 10.47
C HIS A 74 17.04 7.17 11.27
N GLU A 75 17.87 8.16 11.57
CA GLU A 75 19.14 7.96 12.31
C GLU A 75 18.99 7.38 13.71
N SER A 76 17.79 7.54 14.33
CA SER A 76 17.48 6.94 15.63
C SER A 76 17.22 5.43 15.59
N VAL A 77 17.05 4.85 14.40
CA VAL A 77 16.81 3.41 14.25
C VAL A 77 18.12 2.66 14.40
N PRO A 78 18.26 1.73 15.38
CA PRO A 78 19.47 0.96 15.56
C PRO A 78 19.71 0.05 14.35
N VAL A 79 21.00 -0.18 14.04
CA VAL A 79 21.41 -1.16 13.03
C VAL A 79 21.35 -2.54 13.67
N GLY A 80 20.58 -3.46 13.05
CA GLY A 80 20.43 -4.83 13.52
C GLY A 80 20.26 -5.81 12.35
N LYS A 81 20.48 -7.11 12.60
CA LYS A 81 20.32 -8.16 11.61
C LYS A 81 18.87 -8.66 11.54
N ASP A 82 18.21 -8.73 12.68
CA ASP A 82 16.84 -9.21 12.83
C ASP A 82 16.16 -8.61 14.07
N GLU A 83 14.95 -9.04 14.37
CA GLU A 83 14.13 -8.54 15.48
C GLU A 83 14.72 -8.76 16.87
N SER A 84 15.68 -9.66 17.04
CA SER A 84 16.35 -9.90 18.34
C SER A 84 17.23 -8.72 18.79
N GLU A 85 17.62 -7.87 17.85
CA GLU A 85 18.40 -6.66 18.09
C GLU A 85 17.55 -5.40 18.26
N ASN A 86 16.21 -5.52 18.28
CA ASN A 86 15.31 -4.41 18.54
C ASN A 86 15.51 -3.85 19.95
N VAL A 87 15.55 -2.53 20.06
CA VAL A 87 15.71 -1.83 21.34
C VAL A 87 14.33 -1.41 21.86
N GLU A 88 14.01 -1.81 23.11
CA GLU A 88 12.80 -1.36 23.77
C GLU A 88 12.88 0.15 24.03
N VAL A 89 11.93 0.91 23.49
CA VAL A 89 11.88 2.37 23.66
C VAL A 89 11.21 2.75 24.97
N ARG A 90 10.06 2.14 25.29
CA ARG A 90 9.32 2.37 26.53
C ARG A 90 8.35 1.23 26.81
N ARG A 91 7.87 1.18 28.06
CA ARG A 91 6.75 0.32 28.45
C ARG A 91 5.57 1.18 28.85
N TRP A 92 4.37 0.73 28.49
CA TRP A 92 3.12 1.36 28.89
C TRP A 92 2.25 0.37 29.66
N GLY A 93 1.62 0.84 30.76
CA GLY A 93 0.76 0.03 31.59
C GLY A 93 1.51 -1.00 32.46
N THR A 94 0.75 -1.74 33.22
CA THR A 94 1.25 -2.84 34.06
C THR A 94 0.36 -4.06 33.81
N PRO A 95 0.89 -5.17 33.28
CA PRO A 95 0.13 -6.40 33.11
C PRO A 95 -0.49 -6.86 34.43
N ARG A 96 -1.75 -7.28 34.35
CA ARG A 96 -2.44 -7.81 35.52
C ARG A 96 -1.85 -9.15 35.92
N GLU A 97 -1.54 -9.33 37.19
CA GLU A 97 -1.22 -10.62 37.75
C GLU A 97 -2.51 -11.36 38.15
N PHE A 98 -2.55 -12.67 37.92
CA PHE A 98 -3.69 -13.49 38.25
C PHE A 98 -3.31 -14.53 39.34
N ASP A 99 -4.21 -14.77 40.26
CA ASP A 99 -4.09 -15.76 41.36
C ASP A 99 -4.67 -17.13 41.00
N PHE A 100 -4.98 -17.32 39.70
CA PHE A 100 -5.52 -18.54 39.14
C PHE A 100 -4.77 -18.98 37.88
N GLU A 101 -4.93 -20.20 37.44
CA GLU A 101 -4.36 -20.72 36.19
C GLU A 101 -4.97 -20.01 34.98
N VAL A 102 -4.14 -19.29 34.25
CA VAL A 102 -4.54 -18.53 33.06
C VAL A 102 -4.73 -19.51 31.90
N LYS A 103 -5.90 -19.45 31.26
CA LYS A 103 -6.20 -20.17 30.00
C LYS A 103 -6.05 -19.28 28.81
N ASP A 104 -5.69 -19.87 27.68
CA ASP A 104 -5.61 -19.11 26.42
C ASP A 104 -7.00 -18.73 25.87
N HIS A 105 -7.01 -17.87 24.88
CA HIS A 105 -8.24 -17.35 24.28
C HIS A 105 -9.10 -18.41 23.58
N VAL A 106 -8.52 -19.53 23.15
CA VAL A 106 -9.24 -20.64 22.51
C VAL A 106 -10.10 -21.35 23.57
N ASP A 107 -9.48 -21.68 24.69
CA ASP A 107 -10.17 -22.41 25.77
C ASP A 107 -11.23 -21.54 26.47
N VAL A 108 -10.95 -20.27 26.66
CA VAL A 108 -11.90 -19.29 27.22
C VAL A 108 -13.02 -18.93 26.23
N GLY A 109 -12.69 -18.82 24.97
CA GLY A 109 -13.62 -18.38 23.92
C GLY A 109 -14.60 -19.46 23.45
N ALA A 110 -14.17 -20.74 23.46
CA ALA A 110 -14.97 -21.83 22.93
C ALA A 110 -16.38 -21.93 23.57
N PRO A 111 -16.56 -21.92 24.91
CA PRO A 111 -17.87 -21.93 25.53
C PRO A 111 -18.70 -20.68 25.29
N LEU A 112 -18.06 -19.57 24.86
CA LEU A 112 -18.71 -18.29 24.56
C LEU A 112 -19.07 -18.13 23.09
N GLY A 113 -18.70 -19.10 22.24
CA GLY A 113 -19.07 -19.12 20.82
C GLY A 113 -17.95 -18.82 19.83
N LEU A 114 -16.68 -18.90 20.26
CA LEU A 114 -15.52 -18.88 19.35
C LEU A 114 -15.31 -20.30 18.79
N ASP A 115 -15.44 -20.48 17.48
CA ASP A 115 -15.53 -21.78 16.83
C ASP A 115 -14.60 -21.86 15.61
N PHE A 116 -13.49 -22.54 15.78
CA PHE A 116 -12.51 -22.74 14.70
C PHE A 116 -12.85 -23.94 13.82
N ASP A 117 -13.58 -24.94 14.33
CA ASP A 117 -13.94 -26.13 13.56
C ASP A 117 -14.96 -25.79 12.47
N THR A 118 -15.93 -24.96 12.78
CA THR A 118 -16.89 -24.46 11.80
C THR A 118 -16.18 -23.61 10.74
N ALA A 119 -15.32 -22.70 11.15
CA ALA A 119 -14.55 -21.87 10.21
C ALA A 119 -13.65 -22.72 9.29
N ALA A 120 -13.03 -23.78 9.84
CA ALA A 120 -12.18 -24.67 9.05
C ALA A 120 -12.94 -25.46 7.98
N LYS A 121 -14.22 -25.81 8.24
CA LYS A 121 -15.10 -26.45 7.24
C LYS A 121 -15.48 -25.50 6.12
N GLU A 122 -15.66 -24.22 6.42
CA GLU A 122 -16.12 -23.21 5.46
C GLU A 122 -15.00 -22.62 4.62
N SER A 123 -13.84 -22.35 5.25
CA SER A 123 -12.76 -21.57 4.64
C SER A 123 -11.37 -22.14 4.83
N GLY A 124 -11.21 -23.20 5.61
CA GLY A 124 -9.92 -23.78 5.96
C GLY A 124 -9.35 -23.24 7.26
N ALA A 125 -8.07 -23.51 7.49
CA ALA A 125 -7.36 -23.06 8.70
C ALA A 125 -7.19 -21.52 8.71
N ARG A 126 -6.92 -20.97 9.90
CA ARG A 126 -6.67 -19.53 10.12
C ARG A 126 -7.88 -18.63 9.83
N PHE A 127 -9.08 -19.15 9.98
CA PHE A 127 -10.32 -18.40 10.06
C PHE A 127 -11.00 -18.66 11.39
N ALA A 128 -11.82 -17.74 11.84
CA ALA A 128 -12.61 -17.88 13.06
C ALA A 128 -14.09 -17.67 12.75
N PHE A 129 -14.94 -18.54 13.27
CA PHE A 129 -16.38 -18.37 13.28
C PHE A 129 -16.82 -17.93 14.67
N MET A 130 -17.54 -16.82 14.74
CA MET A 130 -17.97 -16.25 16.02
C MET A 130 -19.49 -16.25 16.10
N ARG A 131 -20.03 -16.71 17.25
CA ARG A 131 -21.47 -16.67 17.51
C ARG A 131 -21.78 -16.16 18.92
N GLY A 132 -23.01 -15.69 19.12
CA GLY A 132 -23.50 -15.31 20.43
C GLY A 132 -22.71 -14.18 21.09
N GLN A 133 -22.19 -14.44 22.28
CA GLN A 133 -21.49 -13.45 23.10
C GLN A 133 -20.18 -12.96 22.48
N ILE A 134 -19.41 -13.86 21.88
CA ILE A 134 -18.14 -13.48 21.23
C ILE A 134 -18.39 -12.58 20.01
N ALA A 135 -19.37 -12.90 19.17
CA ALA A 135 -19.72 -12.05 18.04
C ALA A 135 -20.19 -10.66 18.48
N ARG A 136 -20.94 -10.60 19.60
CA ARG A 136 -21.35 -9.32 20.19
C ARG A 136 -20.16 -8.53 20.74
N LEU A 137 -19.22 -9.21 21.42
CA LEU A 137 -18.02 -8.59 21.98
C LEU A 137 -17.13 -8.04 20.85
N HIS A 138 -16.89 -8.82 19.82
CA HIS A 138 -16.13 -8.40 18.62
C HIS A 138 -16.67 -7.10 18.03
N ARG A 139 -17.99 -7.03 17.78
CA ARG A 139 -18.62 -5.81 17.28
C ARG A 139 -18.54 -4.66 18.29
N ALA A 140 -18.69 -4.92 19.57
CA ALA A 140 -18.63 -3.90 20.62
C ALA A 140 -17.22 -3.28 20.72
N LEU A 141 -16.17 -4.09 20.59
CA LEU A 141 -14.79 -3.61 20.57
C LEU A 141 -14.51 -2.71 19.36
N ALA A 142 -14.94 -3.11 18.17
CA ALA A 142 -14.79 -2.29 16.98
C ALA A 142 -15.50 -0.95 17.12
N GLN A 143 -16.73 -0.95 17.63
CA GLN A 143 -17.47 0.27 17.88
C GLN A 143 -16.83 1.15 18.95
N PHE A 144 -16.34 0.56 20.04
CA PHE A 144 -15.64 1.28 21.11
C PHE A 144 -14.41 2.01 20.56
N MET A 145 -13.57 1.32 19.77
CA MET A 145 -12.38 1.92 19.16
C MET A 145 -12.75 3.08 18.22
N LEU A 146 -13.74 2.89 17.33
CA LEU A 146 -14.21 3.95 16.44
C LEU A 146 -14.77 5.15 17.21
N ASP A 147 -15.60 4.91 18.21
CA ASP A 147 -16.21 5.96 19.02
C ASP A 147 -15.14 6.75 19.79
N THR A 148 -14.12 6.09 20.36
CA THR A 148 -13.00 6.75 21.02
C THR A 148 -12.22 7.62 20.03
N HIS A 149 -11.84 7.08 18.88
CA HIS A 149 -11.06 7.85 17.91
C HIS A 149 -11.83 9.02 17.32
N THR A 150 -13.12 8.87 17.07
CA THR A 150 -13.93 9.94 16.46
C THR A 150 -14.34 11.02 17.47
N ARG A 151 -14.67 10.65 18.72
CA ARG A 151 -15.19 11.59 19.72
C ARG A 151 -14.10 12.24 20.55
N GLU A 152 -13.02 11.50 20.86
CA GLU A 152 -11.99 11.96 21.78
C GLU A 152 -10.71 12.37 21.06
N ASN A 153 -10.31 11.64 19.99
CA ASN A 153 -9.05 11.86 19.31
C ASN A 153 -9.17 12.69 18.01
N GLY A 154 -10.41 13.10 17.65
CA GLY A 154 -10.67 14.00 16.53
C GLY A 154 -10.46 13.42 15.14
N TYR A 155 -10.58 12.09 14.99
CA TYR A 155 -10.54 11.45 13.69
C TYR A 155 -11.90 11.51 12.99
N VAL A 156 -11.88 11.57 11.66
CA VAL A 156 -13.07 11.43 10.81
C VAL A 156 -13.20 9.96 10.44
N GLU A 157 -14.36 9.37 10.74
CA GLU A 157 -14.67 8.01 10.35
C GLU A 157 -14.91 7.91 8.84
N CYS A 158 -14.29 6.90 8.21
CA CYS A 158 -14.44 6.60 6.79
C CYS A 158 -15.00 5.19 6.60
N TYR A 159 -15.90 5.04 5.63
CA TYR A 159 -16.27 3.75 5.07
C TYR A 159 -15.57 3.57 3.73
N THR A 160 -14.77 2.51 3.58
CA THR A 160 -13.88 2.35 2.43
C THR A 160 -14.15 1.06 1.65
N PRO A 161 -13.80 0.97 0.36
CA PRO A 161 -13.83 -0.28 -0.38
C PRO A 161 -12.87 -1.33 0.20
N TYR A 162 -13.29 -2.59 0.22
CA TYR A 162 -12.46 -3.72 0.68
C TYR A 162 -11.76 -4.46 -0.47
N ILE A 163 -12.17 -4.19 -1.69
CA ILE A 163 -11.55 -4.72 -2.91
C ILE A 163 -11.01 -3.52 -3.69
N VAL A 164 -9.72 -3.53 -4.00
CA VAL A 164 -9.01 -2.40 -4.59
C VAL A 164 -8.16 -2.81 -5.79
N THR A 165 -7.75 -1.85 -6.59
CA THR A 165 -6.90 -2.06 -7.77
C THR A 165 -5.43 -2.28 -7.37
N ALA A 166 -4.64 -2.84 -8.29
CA ALA A 166 -3.20 -2.99 -8.12
C ALA A 166 -2.49 -1.62 -7.90
N SER A 167 -2.94 -0.57 -8.58
CA SER A 167 -2.37 0.77 -8.41
C SER A 167 -2.59 1.33 -7.01
N THR A 168 -3.74 1.04 -6.38
CA THR A 168 -4.01 1.41 -4.98
C THR A 168 -3.08 0.66 -4.02
N MET A 169 -2.82 -0.63 -4.27
CA MET A 169 -1.85 -1.41 -3.49
C MET A 169 -0.41 -0.91 -3.65
N GLN A 170 -0.04 -0.43 -4.83
CA GLN A 170 1.27 0.20 -5.05
C GLN A 170 1.41 1.52 -4.30
N GLY A 171 0.34 2.30 -4.16
CA GLY A 171 0.34 3.60 -3.49
C GLY A 171 0.79 3.55 -2.03
N THR A 172 0.63 2.40 -1.37
CA THR A 172 1.06 2.16 0.02
C THR A 172 2.14 1.08 0.14
N GLY A 173 2.74 0.65 -0.99
CA GLY A 173 3.91 -0.21 -1.02
C GLY A 173 3.65 -1.70 -0.78
N GLN A 174 2.40 -2.16 -0.76
CA GLN A 174 2.09 -3.59 -0.71
C GLN A 174 2.53 -4.30 -1.99
N LEU A 175 2.33 -3.68 -3.15
CA LEU A 175 2.86 -4.16 -4.41
C LEU A 175 4.10 -3.35 -4.83
N PRO A 176 5.06 -3.99 -5.51
CA PRO A 176 5.14 -5.42 -5.84
C PRO A 176 5.73 -6.29 -4.71
N LYS A 177 6.19 -5.69 -3.62
CA LYS A 177 7.06 -6.35 -2.63
C LYS A 177 6.38 -7.46 -1.84
N PHE A 178 5.10 -7.28 -1.48
CA PHE A 178 4.34 -8.17 -0.60
C PHE A 178 3.19 -8.88 -1.31
N GLU A 179 3.30 -9.11 -2.62
CA GLU A 179 2.24 -9.76 -3.40
C GLU A 179 1.87 -11.15 -2.88
N GLU A 180 2.84 -11.89 -2.32
CA GLU A 180 2.64 -13.21 -1.73
C GLU A 180 1.71 -13.18 -0.51
N ASP A 181 1.64 -12.05 0.19
CA ASP A 181 0.79 -11.86 1.37
C ASP A 181 -0.63 -11.38 1.04
N LEU A 182 -0.94 -11.14 -0.23
CA LEU A 182 -2.23 -10.61 -0.65
C LEU A 182 -3.20 -11.71 -1.10
N PHE A 183 -4.48 -11.51 -0.81
CA PHE A 183 -5.56 -12.21 -1.48
C PHE A 183 -5.95 -11.47 -2.76
N ALA A 184 -5.82 -12.16 -3.90
CA ALA A 184 -6.26 -11.63 -5.19
C ALA A 184 -7.76 -11.92 -5.40
N ALA A 185 -8.46 -10.98 -6.03
CA ALA A 185 -9.85 -11.11 -6.43
C ALA A 185 -9.98 -10.88 -7.94
N LYS A 186 -10.86 -11.64 -8.59
CA LYS A 186 -11.21 -11.43 -9.99
C LYS A 186 -12.64 -10.91 -10.07
N LYS A 187 -12.83 -9.86 -10.86
CA LYS A 187 -14.18 -9.38 -11.15
C LYS A 187 -14.90 -10.45 -11.98
N GLY A 188 -16.08 -10.90 -11.52
CA GLY A 188 -16.89 -11.90 -12.21
C GLY A 188 -17.33 -11.41 -13.57
N GLY A 189 -17.43 -12.33 -14.55
CA GLY A 189 -17.90 -12.05 -15.89
C GLY A 189 -17.22 -12.98 -16.93
N ALA A 190 -18.00 -13.43 -17.91
CA ALA A 190 -17.52 -14.35 -18.96
C ALA A 190 -16.78 -13.64 -20.10
N PHE A 191 -16.75 -12.32 -20.14
CA PHE A 191 -16.30 -11.53 -21.29
C PHE A 191 -15.42 -10.37 -20.86
N GLY A 192 -14.19 -10.33 -21.38
CA GLY A 192 -13.24 -9.23 -21.27
C GLY A 192 -11.96 -9.56 -20.51
N GLU A 193 -10.96 -8.70 -20.64
CA GLU A 193 -9.76 -8.73 -19.83
C GLU A 193 -10.16 -8.51 -18.37
N GLN A 194 -9.89 -9.52 -17.54
CA GLN A 194 -10.20 -9.46 -16.12
C GLN A 194 -9.11 -8.65 -15.43
N GLU A 195 -9.44 -7.45 -15.02
CA GLU A 195 -8.57 -6.67 -14.13
C GLU A 195 -8.37 -7.43 -12.81
N GLN A 196 -7.13 -7.69 -12.44
CA GLN A 196 -6.81 -8.29 -11.15
C GLN A 196 -6.99 -7.23 -10.07
N MET A 197 -7.80 -7.56 -9.10
CA MET A 197 -8.03 -6.77 -7.90
C MET A 197 -7.54 -7.52 -6.67
N TYR A 198 -7.50 -6.84 -5.52
CA TYR A 198 -6.99 -7.39 -4.28
C TYR A 198 -7.93 -7.06 -3.13
N LEU A 199 -8.07 -7.99 -2.18
CA LEU A 199 -8.69 -7.70 -0.89
C LEU A 199 -7.70 -6.93 -0.02
N VAL A 200 -8.18 -5.90 0.68
CA VAL A 200 -7.29 -5.05 1.50
C VAL A 200 -6.69 -5.81 2.67
N PRO A 201 -5.36 -5.75 2.87
CA PRO A 201 -4.71 -6.31 4.06
C PRO A 201 -4.82 -5.36 5.28
N THR A 202 -5.26 -4.13 5.05
CA THR A 202 -5.40 -3.04 6.02
C THR A 202 -6.17 -1.89 5.39
N ALA A 203 -6.96 -1.16 6.18
CA ALA A 203 -7.61 0.05 5.72
C ALA A 203 -6.63 1.20 5.39
N GLU A 204 -5.38 1.12 5.86
CA GLU A 204 -4.30 2.03 5.46
C GLU A 204 -4.24 2.24 3.95
N VAL A 205 -4.40 1.15 3.18
CA VAL A 205 -4.37 1.18 1.71
C VAL A 205 -5.36 2.19 1.14
N THR A 206 -6.59 2.15 1.60
CA THR A 206 -7.67 3.03 1.10
C THR A 206 -7.61 4.41 1.74
N LEU A 207 -7.36 4.48 3.04
CA LEU A 207 -7.28 5.75 3.77
C LEU A 207 -6.14 6.64 3.31
N THR A 208 -4.97 6.06 2.99
CA THR A 208 -3.82 6.82 2.48
C THR A 208 -4.03 7.24 1.03
N ASN A 209 -4.55 6.35 0.19
CA ASN A 209 -4.75 6.64 -1.23
C ASN A 209 -5.87 7.66 -1.52
N GLN A 210 -6.72 8.03 -0.55
CA GLN A 210 -7.72 9.08 -0.75
C GLN A 210 -7.09 10.42 -1.19
N VAL A 211 -5.83 10.64 -0.86
CA VAL A 211 -5.09 11.86 -1.24
C VAL A 211 -4.03 11.62 -2.33
N ALA A 212 -3.97 10.41 -2.90
CA ALA A 212 -3.01 10.07 -3.93
C ALA A 212 -3.11 11.01 -5.14
N GLY A 213 -2.00 11.61 -5.56
CA GLY A 213 -1.96 12.57 -6.67
C GLY A 213 -2.58 13.92 -6.38
N MET A 214 -3.04 14.19 -5.16
CA MET A 214 -3.61 15.49 -4.77
C MET A 214 -2.54 16.46 -4.30
N MET A 215 -2.77 17.73 -4.55
CA MET A 215 -2.02 18.84 -3.95
C MET A 215 -2.87 19.38 -2.80
N LEU A 216 -2.41 19.15 -1.57
CA LEU A 216 -3.11 19.60 -0.36
C LEU A 216 -2.60 20.97 0.08
N SER A 217 -3.51 21.79 0.62
CA SER A 217 -3.13 23.02 1.30
C SER A 217 -2.61 22.74 2.71
N TYR A 218 -1.60 23.47 3.14
CA TYR A 218 -1.11 23.42 4.53
C TYR A 218 -2.20 23.72 5.58
N LYS A 219 -3.26 24.43 5.20
CA LYS A 219 -4.39 24.76 6.09
C LYS A 219 -5.31 23.57 6.34
N ASP A 220 -5.28 22.57 5.45
CA ASP A 220 -6.13 21.38 5.53
C ASP A 220 -5.45 20.26 6.35
N LEU A 221 -4.22 20.47 6.80
CA LEU A 221 -3.45 19.50 7.57
C LEU A 221 -3.43 19.84 9.08
N PRO A 222 -3.45 18.84 9.96
CA PRO A 222 -3.45 17.40 9.67
C PRO A 222 -4.83 16.88 9.23
N LEU A 223 -4.87 15.92 8.30
CA LEU A 223 -6.05 15.09 8.07
C LEU A 223 -5.94 13.85 8.95
N LYS A 224 -6.92 13.64 9.83
CA LYS A 224 -7.00 12.50 10.73
C LYS A 224 -8.20 11.65 10.32
N VAL A 225 -7.97 10.42 9.87
CA VAL A 225 -9.04 9.52 9.42
C VAL A 225 -8.91 8.15 10.04
N THR A 226 -10.05 7.50 10.28
CA THR A 226 -10.13 6.14 10.85
C THR A 226 -11.17 5.32 10.11
N ALA A 227 -10.96 4.01 10.03
CA ALA A 227 -11.93 3.07 9.48
C ALA A 227 -11.83 1.72 10.18
N HIS A 228 -12.96 1.06 10.35
CA HIS A 228 -13.07 -0.35 10.70
C HIS A 228 -13.28 -1.17 9.43
N THR A 229 -12.39 -2.10 9.14
CA THR A 229 -12.52 -2.99 7.98
C THR A 229 -12.14 -4.42 8.32
N PRO A 230 -12.72 -5.42 7.63
CA PRO A 230 -12.07 -6.72 7.50
C PRO A 230 -10.74 -6.52 6.78
N CYS A 231 -9.73 -7.29 7.18
CA CYS A 231 -8.39 -7.31 6.60
C CYS A 231 -8.06 -8.73 6.20
N PHE A 232 -7.35 -8.89 5.07
CA PHE A 232 -7.07 -10.19 4.47
C PHE A 232 -5.57 -10.35 4.22
N ARG A 233 -4.95 -11.39 4.81
CA ARG A 233 -3.52 -11.69 4.65
C ARG A 233 -3.32 -13.18 4.43
N SER A 234 -2.52 -13.57 3.44
CA SER A 234 -2.20 -14.98 3.20
C SER A 234 -1.22 -15.56 4.24
N GLU A 235 -0.55 -14.68 5.03
CA GLU A 235 0.41 -15.07 6.05
C GLU A 235 1.52 -15.99 5.49
N ALA A 236 1.98 -15.72 4.28
CA ALA A 236 2.96 -16.54 3.54
C ALA A 236 4.27 -16.72 4.33
N GLY A 237 4.71 -15.69 5.04
CA GLY A 237 5.94 -15.70 5.86
C GLY A 237 5.81 -16.38 7.23
N ALA A 238 4.64 -16.88 7.64
CA ALA A 238 4.43 -17.39 9.00
C ALA A 238 5.04 -18.79 9.25
N TYR A 239 5.36 -19.55 8.22
CA TYR A 239 6.02 -20.87 8.27
C TYR A 239 5.48 -21.82 9.38
N GLY A 240 4.16 -21.84 9.59
CA GLY A 240 3.52 -22.68 10.60
C GLY A 240 3.60 -22.15 12.04
N ARG A 241 4.12 -20.94 12.27
CA ARG A 241 4.11 -20.30 13.60
C ARG A 241 2.71 -19.79 13.94
N ASP A 242 2.40 -19.74 15.23
CA ASP A 242 1.16 -19.17 15.79
C ASP A 242 -0.13 -19.70 15.11
N THR A 243 -0.18 -21.00 14.85
CA THR A 243 -1.31 -21.63 14.14
C THR A 243 -2.53 -21.87 15.03
N ARG A 244 -2.38 -21.82 16.37
CA ARG A 244 -3.48 -22.01 17.31
C ARG A 244 -4.23 -20.71 17.54
N GLY A 245 -5.54 -20.75 17.38
CA GLY A 245 -6.43 -19.63 17.72
C GLY A 245 -6.37 -18.45 16.75
N MET A 246 -6.47 -17.23 17.28
CA MET A 246 -6.65 -15.99 16.52
C MET A 246 -5.35 -15.16 16.34
N ILE A 247 -4.18 -15.69 16.69
CA ILE A 247 -2.94 -14.91 16.66
C ILE A 247 -2.55 -14.52 15.22
N ARG A 248 -2.71 -15.47 14.26
CA ARG A 248 -2.50 -15.24 12.83
C ARG A 248 -3.66 -15.76 12.03
N GLN A 249 -4.41 -14.86 11.42
CA GLN A 249 -5.59 -15.17 10.65
C GLN A 249 -5.51 -14.65 9.23
N HIS A 250 -6.11 -15.39 8.29
CA HIS A 250 -6.30 -14.94 6.91
C HIS A 250 -7.32 -13.82 6.80
N GLN A 251 -8.28 -13.78 7.72
CA GLN A 251 -9.29 -12.72 7.84
C GLN A 251 -9.39 -12.28 9.30
N PHE A 252 -9.30 -10.98 9.54
CA PHE A 252 -9.49 -10.36 10.85
C PHE A 252 -10.02 -8.94 10.65
N ASP A 253 -10.57 -8.36 11.71
CA ASP A 253 -11.02 -6.96 11.68
C ASP A 253 -9.98 -6.04 12.33
N LYS A 254 -9.85 -4.83 11.78
CA LYS A 254 -8.94 -3.81 12.29
C LYS A 254 -9.59 -2.43 12.24
N VAL A 255 -9.45 -1.70 13.33
CA VAL A 255 -9.70 -0.26 13.34
C VAL A 255 -8.37 0.44 13.07
N GLU A 256 -8.29 1.12 11.95
CA GLU A 256 -7.09 1.76 11.44
C GLU A 256 -7.13 3.26 11.68
N MET A 257 -6.01 3.85 12.05
CA MET A 257 -5.80 5.29 12.14
C MET A 257 -4.77 5.73 11.10
N VAL A 258 -5.09 6.74 10.31
CA VAL A 258 -4.15 7.36 9.37
C VAL A 258 -4.16 8.87 9.58
N ARG A 259 -2.97 9.46 9.57
CA ARG A 259 -2.79 10.92 9.56
C ARG A 259 -1.98 11.34 8.35
N ILE A 260 -2.48 12.35 7.64
CA ILE A 260 -1.73 13.06 6.62
C ILE A 260 -1.28 14.37 7.24
N VAL A 261 0.02 14.53 7.40
CA VAL A 261 0.60 15.59 8.22
C VAL A 261 1.66 16.37 7.47
N ARG A 262 2.13 17.46 8.05
CA ARG A 262 3.30 18.18 7.54
C ARG A 262 4.57 17.39 7.88
N PRO A 263 5.59 17.38 7.03
CA PRO A 263 6.85 16.69 7.31
C PRO A 263 7.49 17.12 8.64
N GLU A 264 7.38 18.42 8.99
CA GLU A 264 8.01 18.99 10.17
C GLU A 264 7.39 18.49 11.49
N THR A 265 6.12 18.06 11.46
CA THR A 265 5.38 17.60 12.66
C THR A 265 5.20 16.08 12.71
N SER A 266 5.75 15.32 11.74
CA SER A 266 5.44 13.90 11.57
C SER A 266 5.81 13.05 12.78
N TYR A 267 6.88 13.36 13.50
CA TYR A 267 7.27 12.63 14.72
C TYR A 267 6.37 12.96 15.92
N ASP A 268 5.96 14.21 16.08
CA ASP A 268 5.01 14.60 17.12
C ASP A 268 3.65 13.94 16.88
N ASP A 269 3.21 13.90 15.61
CA ASP A 269 1.99 13.21 15.19
C ASP A 269 2.08 11.69 15.41
N LEU A 270 3.26 11.07 15.21
CA LEU A 270 3.50 9.66 15.51
C LEU A 270 3.33 9.36 17.00
N GLU A 271 3.91 10.19 17.88
CA GLU A 271 3.77 10.06 19.32
C GLU A 271 2.31 10.24 19.77
N GLU A 272 1.60 11.20 19.21
CA GLU A 272 0.17 11.39 19.49
C GLU A 272 -0.66 10.18 19.03
N MET A 273 -0.37 9.60 17.83
CA MET A 273 -1.02 8.38 17.36
C MET A 273 -0.76 7.19 18.28
N THR A 274 0.48 7.06 18.76
CA THR A 274 0.85 6.02 19.70
C THR A 274 0.06 6.15 21.00
N HIS A 275 -0.06 7.38 21.53
CA HIS A 275 -0.87 7.66 22.71
C HIS A 275 -2.37 7.38 22.50
N ASN A 276 -2.91 7.69 21.32
CA ASN A 276 -4.29 7.34 20.99
C ASN A 276 -4.52 5.81 20.97
N ALA A 277 -3.53 5.04 20.52
CA ALA A 277 -3.59 3.57 20.54
C ALA A 277 -3.48 3.02 21.98
N GLU A 278 -2.56 3.57 22.78
CA GLU A 278 -2.42 3.23 24.20
C GLU A 278 -3.73 3.47 24.98
N GLY A 279 -4.48 4.51 24.65
CA GLY A 279 -5.77 4.84 25.25
C GLY A 279 -6.90 3.84 24.97
N ILE A 280 -6.71 2.92 24.02
CA ILE A 280 -7.65 1.83 23.75
C ILE A 280 -7.39 0.62 24.67
N LEU A 281 -6.16 0.43 25.13
CA LEU A 281 -5.72 -0.69 25.98
C LEU A 281 -6.03 -0.43 27.46
#